data_de9821d200b201daae88f569d41adaf0
#
_entry.id   de9821d200b201daae88f569d41adaf0
#
_cell.length_a   1.000
_cell.length_b   1.000
_cell.length_c   1.000
_cell.angle_alpha   90.00
_cell.angle_beta   90.00
_cell.angle_gamma   90.00
#
_symmetry.space_group_name_H-M   'P 1'
#
loop_
_entity.id
_entity.type
_entity.pdbx_description
1 polymer ?
#
loop_
_entity_poly.entity_id
_entity_poly.type
_entity_poly.pdbx_seq_one_letter_code
_entity_poly.pdbx_strand_id
1 'polypeptide(L)'
;IDEVHMLSTHSFNALLKTLEEPPEHVKFLFATTDPQKLPITVISRCLQFTLRPLAVDEITEHLGHILSKESIQSDQDAIWQIAESAQGSLRDALSLTDQAIAYGQGAIQHQDVKDMLGLIDRTIIYDLILAIHQNQKAQVSQLLLQFRQQALDVSLVLDQLISTLHELALLQYLPDLSLKYSAEINRKIMQLSALISAQDLQLYYQIACKGRADLQLAVTQEQGFEMTVLRLLA
;
A
#
# COMPACT_ATOMS: atom_id res chain seq x y z
N ILE A 1 14.40 22.63 -12.00
CA ILE A 1 13.34 23.10 -11.08
C ILE A 1 12.47 21.92 -10.74
N ASP A 2 12.43 21.56 -9.46
CA ASP A 2 11.58 20.51 -8.96
C ASP A 2 10.20 21.08 -8.57
N GLU A 3 9.16 20.22 -8.61
CA GLU A 3 7.78 20.62 -8.32
C GLU A 3 7.37 21.89 -9.09
N VAL A 4 7.71 21.95 -10.35
CA VAL A 4 7.57 23.15 -11.18
C VAL A 4 6.11 23.63 -11.35
N HIS A 5 5.14 22.72 -11.17
CA HIS A 5 3.70 23.07 -11.18
C HIS A 5 3.29 24.02 -10.05
N MET A 6 4.16 24.17 -9.03
CA MET A 6 3.91 25.11 -7.92
C MET A 6 4.25 26.56 -8.26
N LEU A 7 4.92 26.79 -9.39
CA LEU A 7 5.16 28.14 -9.85
C LEU A 7 3.85 28.84 -10.26
N SER A 8 3.77 30.13 -9.96
CA SER A 8 2.62 30.93 -10.40
C SER A 8 2.60 31.10 -11.92
N THR A 9 1.44 31.40 -12.48
CA THR A 9 1.28 31.73 -13.90
C THR A 9 2.18 32.90 -14.28
N HIS A 10 2.30 33.90 -13.41
CA HIS A 10 3.17 35.04 -13.62
C HIS A 10 4.64 34.63 -13.73
N SER A 11 5.10 33.73 -12.86
CA SER A 11 6.47 33.20 -12.91
C SER A 11 6.73 32.42 -14.20
N PHE A 12 5.79 31.60 -14.64
CA PHE A 12 5.89 30.91 -15.93
C PHE A 12 6.01 31.87 -17.10
N ASN A 13 5.21 32.94 -17.13
CA ASN A 13 5.25 33.93 -18.17
C ASN A 13 6.62 34.66 -18.22
N ALA A 14 7.22 34.91 -17.06
CA ALA A 14 8.55 35.50 -16.97
C ALA A 14 9.64 34.57 -17.53
N LEU A 15 9.47 33.24 -17.38
CA LEU A 15 10.41 32.23 -17.88
C LEU A 15 10.28 31.95 -19.39
N LEU A 16 9.11 32.22 -19.97
CA LEU A 16 8.82 31.84 -21.37
C LEU A 16 9.86 32.37 -22.35
N LYS A 17 10.26 33.61 -22.22
CA LYS A 17 11.25 34.23 -23.12
C LYS A 17 12.60 33.50 -23.06
N THR A 18 13.05 33.15 -21.87
CA THR A 18 14.30 32.42 -21.66
C THR A 18 14.16 30.97 -22.16
N LEU A 19 12.98 30.36 -22.04
CA LEU A 19 12.73 29.00 -22.57
C LEU A 19 12.69 28.99 -24.10
N GLU A 20 12.26 30.06 -24.73
CA GLU A 20 12.23 30.19 -26.21
C GLU A 20 13.65 30.33 -26.78
N GLU A 21 14.46 31.13 -26.13
CA GLU A 21 15.82 31.42 -26.57
C GLU A 21 16.83 31.25 -25.42
N PRO A 22 17.05 29.99 -24.96
CA PRO A 22 17.95 29.74 -23.85
C PRO A 22 19.41 29.99 -24.28
N PRO A 23 20.26 30.48 -23.36
CA PRO A 23 21.71 30.55 -23.66
C PRO A 23 22.27 29.17 -24.00
N GLU A 24 23.26 29.11 -24.88
CA GLU A 24 23.81 27.82 -25.37
C GLU A 24 24.28 26.88 -24.26
N HIS A 25 24.74 27.41 -23.15
CA HIS A 25 25.28 26.64 -22.03
C HIS A 25 24.22 26.30 -20.95
N VAL A 26 22.96 26.70 -21.15
CA VAL A 26 21.89 26.49 -20.17
C VAL A 26 20.90 25.44 -20.67
N LYS A 27 20.62 24.45 -19.83
CA LYS A 27 19.58 23.47 -20.06
C LYS A 27 18.59 23.52 -18.90
N PHE A 28 17.30 23.53 -19.23
CA PHE A 28 16.25 23.52 -18.25
C PHE A 28 15.74 22.10 -18.04
N LEU A 29 15.73 21.67 -16.79
CA LEU A 29 15.15 20.41 -16.36
C LEU A 29 14.01 20.72 -15.38
N PHE A 30 12.81 20.36 -15.77
CA PHE A 30 11.61 20.53 -14.93
C PHE A 30 11.15 19.17 -14.46
N ALA A 31 10.80 19.08 -13.18
CA ALA A 31 10.20 17.89 -12.62
C ALA A 31 8.85 18.25 -12.02
N THR A 32 7.84 17.40 -12.23
CA THR A 32 6.51 17.61 -11.71
C THR A 32 5.79 16.27 -11.50
N THR A 33 4.99 16.22 -10.46
CA THR A 33 4.05 15.12 -10.22
C THR A 33 2.70 15.35 -10.90
N ASP A 34 2.46 16.57 -11.40
CA ASP A 34 1.20 16.93 -12.02
C ASP A 34 1.44 17.78 -13.30
N PRO A 35 1.77 17.12 -14.42
CA PRO A 35 2.06 17.83 -15.67
C PRO A 35 0.84 18.59 -16.22
N GLN A 36 -0.37 18.19 -15.82
CA GLN A 36 -1.60 18.83 -16.30
C GLN A 36 -1.75 20.26 -15.78
N LYS A 37 -1.12 20.60 -14.68
CA LYS A 37 -1.12 21.95 -14.12
C LYS A 37 -0.14 22.89 -14.83
N LEU A 38 0.72 22.38 -15.68
CA LEU A 38 1.67 23.23 -16.41
C LEU A 38 0.97 23.91 -17.59
N PRO A 39 1.32 25.20 -17.89
CA PRO A 39 0.81 25.87 -19.07
C PRO A 39 1.23 25.14 -20.35
N ILE A 40 0.33 25.08 -21.31
CA ILE A 40 0.59 24.47 -22.61
C ILE A 40 1.78 25.11 -23.33
N THR A 41 1.97 26.41 -23.11
CA THR A 41 3.10 27.17 -23.67
C THR A 41 4.46 26.67 -23.18
N VAL A 42 4.53 26.13 -21.95
CA VAL A 42 5.74 25.52 -21.40
C VAL A 42 5.89 24.10 -21.93
N ILE A 43 4.83 23.29 -21.85
CA ILE A 43 4.85 21.90 -22.29
C ILE A 43 5.25 21.76 -23.75
N SER A 44 4.74 22.64 -24.61
CA SER A 44 5.01 22.60 -26.06
C SER A 44 6.47 22.84 -26.42
N ARG A 45 7.26 23.41 -25.50
CA ARG A 45 8.68 23.70 -25.69
C ARG A 45 9.61 22.71 -25.02
N CYS A 46 9.07 21.68 -24.38
CA CYS A 46 9.81 20.69 -23.61
C CYS A 46 9.66 19.29 -24.19
N LEU A 47 10.69 18.50 -24.08
CA LEU A 47 10.58 17.06 -24.22
C LEU A 47 10.00 16.51 -22.91
N GLN A 48 8.98 15.67 -23.01
CA GLN A 48 8.33 15.09 -21.84
C GLN A 48 8.74 13.64 -21.66
N PHE A 49 9.24 13.32 -20.48
CA PHE A 49 9.55 11.96 -20.05
C PHE A 49 8.68 11.59 -18.86
N THR A 50 8.01 10.47 -18.96
CA THR A 50 7.20 9.96 -17.85
C THR A 50 8.02 8.95 -17.05
N LEU A 51 8.21 9.23 -15.76
CA LEU A 51 8.85 8.31 -14.84
C LEU A 51 7.77 7.50 -14.11
N ARG A 52 7.80 6.19 -14.26
CA ARG A 52 6.85 5.31 -13.60
C ARG A 52 7.21 5.06 -12.14
N PRO A 53 6.26 4.74 -11.26
CA PRO A 53 6.56 4.19 -9.96
C PRO A 53 7.38 2.90 -10.10
N LEU A 54 8.29 2.65 -9.17
CA LEU A 54 9.09 1.44 -9.16
C LEU A 54 8.24 0.25 -8.70
N ALA A 55 8.48 -0.91 -9.31
CA ALA A 55 7.88 -2.15 -8.86
C ALA A 55 8.45 -2.58 -7.51
N VAL A 56 7.65 -3.32 -6.72
CA VAL A 56 8.09 -3.84 -5.42
C VAL A 56 9.36 -4.67 -5.56
N ASP A 57 9.46 -5.50 -6.60
CA ASP A 57 10.63 -6.33 -6.85
C ASP A 57 11.90 -5.50 -7.09
N GLU A 58 11.78 -4.42 -7.84
CA GLU A 58 12.91 -3.51 -8.13
C GLU A 58 13.41 -2.84 -6.85
N ILE A 59 12.49 -2.38 -6.01
CA ILE A 59 12.83 -1.76 -4.72
C ILE A 59 13.46 -2.78 -3.79
N THR A 60 12.89 -3.97 -3.70
CA THR A 60 13.40 -5.06 -2.86
C THR A 60 14.84 -5.44 -3.23
N GLU A 61 15.09 -5.60 -4.51
CA GLU A 61 16.44 -5.92 -5.01
C GLU A 61 17.44 -4.80 -4.67
N HIS A 62 17.05 -3.56 -4.89
CA HIS A 62 17.90 -2.41 -4.62
C HIS A 62 18.21 -2.26 -3.13
N LEU A 63 17.21 -2.41 -2.26
CA LEU A 63 17.41 -2.37 -0.80
C LEU A 63 18.33 -3.49 -0.34
N GLY A 64 18.15 -4.70 -0.86
CA GLY A 64 19.02 -5.83 -0.56
C GLY A 64 20.46 -5.56 -0.93
N HIS A 65 20.69 -4.94 -2.08
CA HIS A 65 22.02 -4.56 -2.54
C HIS A 65 22.68 -3.52 -1.62
N ILE A 66 21.95 -2.48 -1.24
CA ILE A 66 22.44 -1.43 -0.33
C ILE A 66 22.79 -2.04 1.03
N LEU A 67 21.88 -2.81 1.61
CA LEU A 67 22.06 -3.41 2.93
C LEU A 67 23.24 -4.39 2.95
N SER A 68 23.46 -5.12 1.86
CA SER A 68 24.60 -5.99 1.70
C SER A 68 25.93 -5.19 1.67
N LYS A 69 25.94 -4.06 0.96
CA LYS A 69 27.11 -3.18 0.93
C LYS A 69 27.43 -2.54 2.27
N GLU A 70 26.40 -2.20 3.02
CA GLU A 70 26.54 -1.62 4.36
C GLU A 70 26.76 -2.68 5.45
N SER A 71 26.80 -3.95 5.08
CA SER A 71 26.96 -5.08 6.01
C SER A 71 25.91 -5.14 7.10
N ILE A 72 24.67 -4.79 6.75
CA ILE A 72 23.52 -4.83 7.66
C ILE A 72 22.76 -6.14 7.43
N GLN A 73 22.55 -6.90 8.51
CA GLN A 73 21.72 -8.10 8.45
C GLN A 73 20.26 -7.73 8.28
N SER A 74 19.59 -8.42 7.36
CA SER A 74 18.19 -8.15 7.05
C SER A 74 17.46 -9.41 6.64
N ASP A 75 16.22 -9.54 7.10
CA ASP A 75 15.32 -10.59 6.65
C ASP A 75 14.74 -10.20 5.29
N GLN A 76 14.67 -11.15 4.37
CA GLN A 76 14.13 -10.90 3.02
C GLN A 76 12.66 -10.46 3.07
N ASP A 77 11.87 -11.05 3.94
CA ASP A 77 10.47 -10.69 4.12
C ASP A 77 10.30 -9.26 4.65
N ALA A 78 11.22 -8.83 5.52
CA ALA A 78 11.23 -7.47 6.05
C ALA A 78 11.53 -6.44 4.95
N ILE A 79 12.49 -6.71 4.09
CA ILE A 79 12.85 -5.84 2.97
C ILE A 79 11.67 -5.74 2.01
N TRP A 80 11.04 -6.85 1.68
CA TRP A 80 9.86 -6.88 0.81
C TRP A 80 8.72 -6.04 1.38
N GLN A 81 8.50 -6.13 2.70
CA GLN A 81 7.45 -5.38 3.39
C GLN A 81 7.69 -3.86 3.33
N ILE A 82 8.95 -3.44 3.51
CA ILE A 82 9.34 -2.03 3.34
C ILE A 82 9.09 -1.59 1.90
N ALA A 83 9.49 -2.39 0.93
CA ALA A 83 9.31 -2.09 -0.49
C ALA A 83 7.83 -1.94 -0.86
N GLU A 84 6.96 -2.81 -0.36
CA GLU A 84 5.52 -2.73 -0.56
C GLU A 84 4.95 -1.43 0.04
N SER A 85 5.38 -1.09 1.25
CA SER A 85 4.89 0.11 1.96
C SER A 85 5.34 1.41 1.30
N ALA A 86 6.40 1.38 0.52
CA ALA A 86 6.93 2.56 -0.17
C ALA A 86 6.10 2.98 -1.39
N GLN A 87 5.21 2.13 -1.89
CA GLN A 87 4.27 2.43 -2.98
C GLN A 87 4.94 3.03 -4.23
N GLY A 88 6.05 2.44 -4.63
CA GLY A 88 6.78 2.83 -5.83
C GLY A 88 7.79 3.96 -5.65
N SER A 89 7.91 4.52 -4.45
CA SER A 89 8.85 5.60 -4.13
C SER A 89 10.13 5.05 -3.52
N LEU A 90 11.25 5.17 -4.22
CA LEU A 90 12.55 4.77 -3.70
C LEU A 90 12.97 5.64 -2.50
N ARG A 91 12.65 6.93 -2.53
CA ARG A 91 12.92 7.84 -1.41
C ARG A 91 12.25 7.36 -0.14
N ASP A 92 10.97 7.02 -0.22
CA ASP A 92 10.21 6.53 0.92
C ASP A 92 10.73 5.17 1.39
N ALA A 93 11.11 4.29 0.48
CA ALA A 93 11.73 3.01 0.80
C ALA A 93 13.04 3.18 1.57
N LEU A 94 13.88 4.10 1.16
CA LEU A 94 15.15 4.39 1.84
C LEU A 94 14.92 4.99 3.23
N SER A 95 13.96 5.91 3.34
CA SER A 95 13.58 6.49 4.64
C SER A 95 13.04 5.44 5.62
N LEU A 96 12.17 4.55 5.14
CA LEU A 96 11.65 3.44 5.94
C LEU A 96 12.74 2.46 6.33
N THR A 97 13.71 2.23 5.45
CA THR A 97 14.86 1.37 5.73
C THR A 97 15.73 1.94 6.85
N ASP A 98 16.01 3.23 6.81
CA ASP A 98 16.75 3.91 7.89
C ASP A 98 16.01 3.79 9.23
N GLN A 99 14.71 4.00 9.22
CA GLN A 99 13.88 3.86 10.42
C GLN A 99 13.91 2.41 10.94
N ALA A 100 13.85 1.43 10.04
CA ALA A 100 13.89 0.02 10.40
C ALA A 100 15.22 -0.39 11.02
N ILE A 101 16.34 0.13 10.52
CA ILE A 101 17.67 -0.09 11.09
C ILE A 101 17.74 0.46 12.52
N ALA A 102 17.25 1.68 12.72
CA ALA A 102 17.24 2.30 14.03
C ALA A 102 16.31 1.56 15.00
N TYR A 103 15.14 1.15 14.55
CA TYR A 103 14.17 0.42 15.36
C TYR A 103 14.69 -0.95 15.79
N GLY A 104 15.35 -1.66 14.89
CA GLY A 104 15.91 -2.99 15.11
C GLY A 104 17.34 -2.98 15.69
N GLN A 105 17.85 -1.83 16.11
CA GLN A 105 19.19 -1.71 16.73
C GLN A 105 20.32 -2.24 15.86
N GLY A 106 20.28 -1.92 14.59
CA GLY A 106 21.33 -2.26 13.63
C GLY A 106 21.05 -3.46 12.74
N ALA A 107 19.93 -4.13 12.92
CA ALA A 107 19.48 -5.22 12.04
C ALA A 107 18.02 -5.00 11.61
N ILE A 108 17.64 -5.52 10.46
CA ILE A 108 16.28 -5.43 9.95
C ILE A 108 15.62 -6.80 10.08
N GLN A 109 14.74 -6.95 11.06
CA GLN A 109 13.99 -8.17 11.33
C GLN A 109 12.54 -8.00 10.95
N HIS A 110 11.90 -9.05 10.47
CA HIS A 110 10.53 -9.01 9.99
C HIS A 110 9.54 -8.53 11.06
N GLN A 111 9.66 -9.02 12.29
CA GLN A 111 8.77 -8.62 13.37
C GLN A 111 8.91 -7.15 13.71
N ASP A 112 10.14 -6.64 13.76
CA ASP A 112 10.42 -5.23 14.04
C ASP A 112 9.82 -4.31 12.96
N VAL A 113 9.92 -4.71 11.71
CA VAL A 113 9.33 -3.94 10.59
C VAL A 113 7.80 -3.94 10.68
N LYS A 114 7.18 -5.06 10.98
CA LYS A 114 5.74 -5.13 11.20
C LYS A 114 5.29 -4.18 12.31
N ASP A 115 5.99 -4.21 13.44
CA ASP A 115 5.68 -3.38 14.59
C ASP A 115 5.85 -1.89 14.26
N MET A 116 6.95 -1.55 13.60
CA MET A 116 7.26 -0.18 13.20
C MET A 116 6.23 0.40 12.22
N LEU A 117 5.82 -0.40 11.24
CA LEU A 117 4.85 0.04 10.24
C LEU A 117 3.40 -0.05 10.72
N GLY A 118 3.18 -0.63 11.90
CA GLY A 118 1.83 -0.84 12.42
C GLY A 118 1.02 -1.82 11.58
N LEU A 119 1.68 -2.75 10.90
CA LEU A 119 1.03 -3.71 10.04
C LEU A 119 0.27 -4.76 10.85
N ILE A 120 -0.88 -5.12 10.31
CA ILE A 120 -1.75 -6.13 10.90
C ILE A 120 -1.32 -7.49 10.38
N ASP A 121 -1.30 -8.49 11.25
CA ASP A 121 -1.02 -9.87 10.87
C ASP A 121 -2.09 -10.35 9.88
N ARG A 122 -1.66 -10.75 8.68
CA ARG A 122 -2.56 -11.27 7.64
C ARG A 122 -3.34 -12.49 8.09
N THR A 123 -2.77 -13.30 8.98
CA THR A 123 -3.43 -14.47 9.55
C THR A 123 -4.72 -14.09 10.27
N ILE A 124 -4.73 -12.98 11.00
CA ILE A 124 -5.91 -12.48 11.70
C ILE A 124 -7.01 -12.12 10.70
N ILE A 125 -6.66 -11.52 9.58
CA ILE A 125 -7.61 -11.17 8.51
C ILE A 125 -8.22 -12.42 7.90
N TYR A 126 -7.41 -13.45 7.61
CA TYR A 126 -7.90 -14.72 7.08
C TYR A 126 -8.82 -15.43 8.06
N ASP A 127 -8.47 -15.43 9.35
CA ASP A 127 -9.31 -16.02 10.41
C ASP A 127 -10.64 -15.28 10.52
N LEU A 128 -10.65 -13.95 10.38
CA LEU A 128 -11.87 -13.15 10.40
C LEU A 128 -12.77 -13.49 9.20
N ILE A 129 -12.21 -13.56 8.00
CA ILE A 129 -12.98 -13.92 6.80
C ILE A 129 -13.59 -15.32 6.94
N LEU A 130 -12.81 -16.28 7.41
CA LEU A 130 -13.27 -17.65 7.60
C LEU A 130 -14.39 -17.72 8.64
N ALA A 131 -14.23 -17.03 9.77
CA ALA A 131 -15.23 -16.98 10.82
C ALA A 131 -16.54 -16.33 10.34
N ILE A 132 -16.45 -15.27 9.55
CA ILE A 132 -17.61 -14.63 8.93
C ILE A 132 -18.31 -15.61 7.98
N HIS A 133 -17.56 -16.25 7.11
CA HIS A 133 -18.11 -17.16 6.11
C HIS A 133 -18.80 -18.38 6.76
N GLN A 134 -18.21 -18.92 7.81
CA GLN A 134 -18.76 -20.05 8.55
C GLN A 134 -19.79 -19.64 9.61
N ASN A 135 -20.13 -18.36 9.70
CA ASN A 135 -21.07 -17.81 10.68
C ASN A 135 -20.72 -18.17 12.12
N GLN A 136 -19.44 -18.19 12.45
CA GLN A 136 -18.93 -18.47 13.78
C GLN A 136 -18.94 -17.20 14.64
N LYS A 137 -20.09 -16.84 15.20
CA LYS A 137 -20.30 -15.57 15.92
C LYS A 137 -19.36 -15.43 17.12
N ALA A 138 -19.11 -16.50 17.85
CA ALA A 138 -18.21 -16.49 19.00
C ALA A 138 -16.77 -16.15 18.59
N GLN A 139 -16.30 -16.72 17.49
CA GLN A 139 -14.96 -16.46 16.94
C GLN A 139 -14.84 -15.02 16.47
N VAL A 140 -15.84 -14.51 15.78
CA VAL A 140 -15.89 -13.10 15.34
C VAL A 140 -15.84 -12.18 16.55
N SER A 141 -16.60 -12.47 17.59
CA SER A 141 -16.59 -11.69 18.83
C SER A 141 -15.21 -11.64 19.48
N GLN A 142 -14.51 -12.78 19.54
CA GLN A 142 -13.15 -12.83 20.08
C GLN A 142 -12.17 -12.00 19.25
N LEU A 143 -12.27 -12.05 17.93
CA LEU A 143 -11.41 -11.27 17.04
C LEU A 143 -11.66 -9.78 17.18
N LEU A 144 -12.92 -9.35 17.28
CA LEU A 144 -13.26 -7.95 17.51
C LEU A 144 -12.72 -7.46 18.86
N LEU A 145 -12.83 -8.28 19.91
CA LEU A 145 -12.27 -7.95 21.20
C LEU A 145 -10.74 -7.83 21.14
N GLN A 146 -10.08 -8.71 20.42
CA GLN A 146 -8.63 -8.65 20.20
C GLN A 146 -8.22 -7.35 19.50
N PHE A 147 -8.96 -6.92 18.48
CA PHE A 147 -8.70 -5.64 17.81
C PHE A 147 -8.81 -4.47 18.76
N ARG A 148 -9.81 -4.44 19.64
CA ARG A 148 -9.97 -3.41 20.66
C ARG A 148 -8.81 -3.42 21.65
N GLN A 149 -8.43 -4.58 22.16
CA GLN A 149 -7.36 -4.72 23.16
C GLN A 149 -6.00 -4.30 22.62
N GLN A 150 -5.73 -4.59 21.35
CA GLN A 150 -4.49 -4.22 20.67
C GLN A 150 -4.51 -2.81 20.12
N ALA A 151 -5.64 -2.10 20.25
CA ALA A 151 -5.84 -0.74 19.73
C ALA A 151 -5.43 -0.61 18.25
N LEU A 152 -5.78 -1.62 17.44
CA LEU A 152 -5.47 -1.63 16.02
C LEU A 152 -6.24 -0.55 15.28
N ASP A 153 -5.62 0.03 14.26
CA ASP A 153 -6.28 0.97 13.37
C ASP A 153 -7.28 0.22 12.49
N VAL A 154 -8.57 0.37 12.80
CA VAL A 154 -9.64 -0.35 12.10
C VAL A 154 -9.76 0.04 10.63
N SER A 155 -9.32 1.24 10.26
CA SER A 155 -9.28 1.64 8.84
C SER A 155 -8.27 0.78 8.06
N LEU A 156 -7.11 0.50 8.64
CA LEU A 156 -6.10 -0.40 8.06
C LEU A 156 -6.59 -1.85 8.03
N VAL A 157 -7.33 -2.29 9.07
CA VAL A 157 -7.95 -3.62 9.08
C VAL A 157 -8.90 -3.77 7.91
N LEU A 158 -9.77 -2.78 7.69
CA LEU A 158 -10.69 -2.77 6.55
C LEU A 158 -9.96 -2.73 5.20
N ASP A 159 -8.91 -1.94 5.09
CA ASP A 159 -8.12 -1.88 3.86
C ASP A 159 -7.51 -3.24 3.53
N GLN A 160 -6.95 -3.93 4.53
CA GLN A 160 -6.41 -5.27 4.33
C GLN A 160 -7.49 -6.31 4.06
N LEU A 161 -8.64 -6.19 4.71
CA LEU A 161 -9.78 -7.05 4.45
C LEU A 161 -10.25 -6.93 2.99
N ILE A 162 -10.41 -5.70 2.50
CA ILE A 162 -10.80 -5.42 1.12
C ILE A 162 -9.76 -5.99 0.15
N SER A 163 -8.48 -5.74 0.38
CA SER A 163 -7.39 -6.24 -0.46
C SER A 163 -7.36 -7.76 -0.49
N THR A 164 -7.59 -8.42 0.64
CA THR A 164 -7.63 -9.87 0.74
C THR A 164 -8.80 -10.45 -0.04
N LEU A 165 -9.99 -9.86 0.09
CA LEU A 165 -11.18 -10.28 -0.67
C LEU A 165 -10.95 -10.13 -2.18
N HIS A 166 -10.28 -9.06 -2.60
CA HIS A 166 -9.90 -8.87 -3.99
C HIS A 166 -8.93 -9.97 -4.47
N GLU A 167 -7.91 -10.29 -3.69
CA GLU A 167 -6.96 -11.37 -4.01
C GLU A 167 -7.66 -12.72 -4.15
N LEU A 168 -8.57 -13.03 -3.24
CA LEU A 168 -9.35 -14.28 -3.29
C LEU A 168 -10.18 -14.36 -4.56
N ALA A 169 -10.83 -13.27 -4.95
CA ALA A 169 -11.61 -13.20 -6.17
C ALA A 169 -10.75 -13.37 -7.42
N LEU A 170 -9.59 -12.71 -7.46
CA LEU A 170 -8.64 -12.86 -8.56
C LEU A 170 -8.20 -14.32 -8.73
N LEU A 171 -7.89 -15.00 -7.64
CA LEU A 171 -7.45 -16.39 -7.69
C LEU A 171 -8.52 -17.35 -8.19
N GLN A 172 -9.80 -17.08 -7.94
CA GLN A 172 -10.88 -17.91 -8.46
C GLN A 172 -10.98 -17.85 -9.98
N TYR A 173 -10.73 -16.68 -10.56
CA TYR A 173 -10.81 -16.48 -12.01
C TYR A 173 -9.47 -16.65 -12.72
N LEU A 174 -8.37 -16.37 -12.02
CA LEU A 174 -7.01 -16.38 -12.57
C LEU A 174 -6.09 -17.20 -11.68
N PRO A 175 -6.27 -18.53 -11.60
CA PRO A 175 -5.54 -19.38 -10.65
C PRO A 175 -4.02 -19.43 -10.89
N ASP A 176 -3.57 -19.03 -12.07
CA ASP A 176 -2.15 -19.02 -12.44
C ASP A 176 -1.42 -17.75 -11.98
N LEU A 177 -2.13 -16.78 -11.37
CA LEU A 177 -1.47 -15.61 -10.83
C LEU A 177 -0.50 -16.00 -9.71
N SER A 178 0.74 -15.55 -9.87
CA SER A 178 1.79 -15.80 -8.89
C SER A 178 1.53 -15.00 -7.62
N LEU A 179 1.37 -15.71 -6.50
CA LEU A 179 1.28 -15.10 -5.18
C LEU A 179 2.70 -14.95 -4.61
N LYS A 180 3.04 -13.73 -4.20
CA LYS A 180 4.39 -13.37 -3.71
C LYS A 180 4.52 -13.46 -2.19
N TYR A 181 3.75 -14.34 -1.54
CA TYR A 181 3.78 -14.52 -0.10
C TYR A 181 4.50 -15.81 0.27
N SER A 182 4.66 -16.04 1.57
CA SER A 182 5.19 -17.29 2.08
C SER A 182 4.30 -18.46 1.68
N ALA A 183 4.85 -19.69 1.66
CA ALA A 183 4.09 -20.89 1.30
C ALA A 183 2.89 -21.11 2.22
N GLU A 184 3.02 -20.77 3.51
CA GLU A 184 1.92 -20.89 4.48
C GLU A 184 0.77 -19.93 4.18
N ILE A 185 1.08 -18.67 3.90
CA ILE A 185 0.10 -17.65 3.54
C ILE A 185 -0.58 -18.01 2.23
N ASN A 186 0.17 -18.42 1.22
CA ASN A 186 -0.37 -18.86 -0.07
C ASN A 186 -1.36 -20.02 0.09
N ARG A 187 -1.04 -20.96 0.96
CA ARG A 187 -1.93 -22.10 1.24
C ARG A 187 -3.24 -21.65 1.86
N LYS A 188 -3.22 -20.75 2.83
CA LYS A 188 -4.42 -20.20 3.46
C LYS A 188 -5.29 -19.43 2.48
N ILE A 189 -4.68 -18.63 1.62
CA ILE A 189 -5.39 -17.88 0.57
C ILE A 189 -6.08 -18.85 -0.39
N MET A 190 -5.40 -19.90 -0.83
CA MET A 190 -5.98 -20.90 -1.72
C MET A 190 -7.12 -21.66 -1.07
N GLN A 191 -7.01 -22.01 0.20
CA GLN A 191 -8.08 -22.67 0.94
C GLN A 191 -9.33 -21.79 1.03
N LEU A 192 -9.18 -20.52 1.38
CA LEU A 192 -10.30 -19.58 1.45
C LEU A 192 -10.94 -19.36 0.08
N SER A 193 -10.12 -19.23 -0.97
CA SER A 193 -10.60 -19.07 -2.33
C SER A 193 -11.45 -20.27 -2.79
N ALA A 194 -11.11 -21.47 -2.34
CA ALA A 194 -11.87 -22.68 -2.64
C ALA A 194 -13.17 -22.80 -1.83
N LEU A 195 -13.19 -22.25 -0.61
CA LEU A 195 -14.34 -22.38 0.30
C LEU A 195 -15.44 -21.36 0.02
N ILE A 196 -15.10 -20.14 -0.40
CA ILE A 196 -16.05 -19.05 -0.53
C ILE A 196 -16.48 -18.94 -2.00
N SER A 197 -17.80 -18.90 -2.23
CA SER A 197 -18.33 -18.75 -3.59
C SER A 197 -17.97 -17.39 -4.18
N ALA A 198 -17.93 -17.32 -5.51
CA ALA A 198 -17.67 -16.08 -6.23
C ALA A 198 -18.70 -14.99 -5.89
N GLN A 199 -19.97 -15.39 -5.73
CA GLN A 199 -21.04 -14.48 -5.37
C GLN A 199 -20.85 -13.91 -3.95
N ASP A 200 -20.47 -14.74 -3.00
CA ASP A 200 -20.24 -14.31 -1.62
C ASP A 200 -19.02 -13.38 -1.53
N LEU A 201 -17.95 -13.67 -2.27
CA LEU A 201 -16.78 -12.79 -2.33
C LEU A 201 -17.13 -11.41 -2.87
N GLN A 202 -17.93 -11.34 -3.93
CA GLN A 202 -18.39 -10.06 -4.48
C GLN A 202 -19.24 -9.29 -3.48
N LEU A 203 -20.14 -9.98 -2.78
CA LEU A 203 -20.99 -9.37 -1.77
C LEU A 203 -20.14 -8.84 -0.59
N TYR A 204 -19.22 -9.66 -0.08
CA TYR A 204 -18.31 -9.25 1.00
C TYR A 204 -17.48 -8.05 0.60
N TYR A 205 -16.96 -8.05 -0.62
CA TYR A 205 -16.17 -6.94 -1.14
C TYR A 205 -16.98 -5.65 -1.18
N GLN A 206 -18.21 -5.70 -1.68
CA GLN A 206 -19.10 -4.53 -1.74
C GLN A 206 -19.43 -3.99 -0.34
N ILE A 207 -19.76 -4.88 0.59
CA ILE A 207 -20.07 -4.50 1.98
C ILE A 207 -18.85 -3.86 2.64
N ALA A 208 -17.67 -4.46 2.47
CA ALA A 208 -16.44 -3.95 3.06
C ALA A 208 -16.04 -2.59 2.48
N CYS A 209 -16.15 -2.41 1.17
CA CYS A 209 -15.87 -1.13 0.50
C CYS A 209 -16.81 -0.03 0.99
N LYS A 210 -18.11 -0.33 1.08
CA LYS A 210 -19.09 0.62 1.59
C LYS A 210 -18.82 0.97 3.06
N GLY A 211 -18.50 -0.03 3.87
CA GLY A 211 -18.14 0.18 5.26
C GLY A 211 -16.89 1.05 5.42
N ARG A 212 -15.90 0.86 4.57
CA ARG A 212 -14.68 1.69 4.55
C ARG A 212 -14.99 3.15 4.22
N ALA A 213 -15.83 3.37 3.21
CA ALA A 213 -16.26 4.71 2.84
C ALA A 213 -17.08 5.39 3.94
N ASP A 214 -17.90 4.62 4.66
CA ASP A 214 -18.80 5.13 5.70
C ASP A 214 -18.09 5.33 7.06
N LEU A 215 -16.83 4.89 7.23
CA LEU A 215 -16.11 5.07 8.50
C LEU A 215 -16.06 6.52 8.97
N GLN A 216 -15.97 7.45 8.04
CA GLN A 216 -15.93 8.88 8.35
C GLN A 216 -17.26 9.39 8.92
N LEU A 217 -18.35 8.70 8.65
CA LEU A 217 -19.69 9.08 9.09
C LEU A 217 -20.06 8.46 10.45
N ALA A 218 -19.29 7.48 10.92
CA ALA A 218 -19.55 6.82 12.19
C ALA A 218 -19.14 7.72 13.36
N VAL A 219 -19.79 7.52 14.51
CA VAL A 219 -19.46 8.26 15.73
C VAL A 219 -18.00 7.97 16.15
N THR A 220 -17.62 6.68 16.11
CA THR A 220 -16.23 6.25 16.22
C THR A 220 -15.92 5.29 15.08
N GLN A 221 -14.64 5.23 14.69
CA GLN A 221 -14.22 4.29 13.65
C GLN A 221 -14.44 2.83 14.07
N GLU A 222 -14.25 2.52 15.34
CA GLU A 222 -14.51 1.18 15.88
C GLU A 222 -15.96 0.76 15.70
N GLN A 223 -16.92 1.65 15.99
CA GLN A 223 -18.34 1.38 15.78
C GLN A 223 -18.65 1.15 14.30
N GLY A 224 -18.09 1.97 13.42
CA GLY A 224 -18.26 1.80 11.97
C GLY A 224 -17.71 0.48 11.48
N PHE A 225 -16.55 0.08 11.95
CA PHE A 225 -15.93 -1.20 11.63
C PHE A 225 -16.79 -2.38 12.12
N GLU A 226 -17.23 -2.33 13.36
CA GLU A 226 -18.06 -3.39 13.95
C GLU A 226 -19.39 -3.54 13.21
N MET A 227 -20.03 -2.44 12.83
CA MET A 227 -21.25 -2.48 12.03
C MET A 227 -21.01 -3.10 10.65
N THR A 228 -19.87 -2.84 10.05
CA THR A 228 -19.49 -3.48 8.78
C THR A 228 -19.34 -4.98 8.94
N VAL A 229 -18.69 -5.44 10.01
CA VAL A 229 -18.55 -6.87 10.31
C VAL A 229 -19.92 -7.52 10.54
N LEU A 230 -20.82 -6.84 11.24
CA LEU A 230 -22.20 -7.35 11.47
C LEU A 230 -22.96 -7.49 10.15
N ARG A 231 -22.79 -6.57 9.20
CA ARG A 231 -23.39 -6.68 7.87
C ARG A 231 -22.83 -7.86 7.09
N LEU A 232 -21.53 -8.14 7.24
CA LEU A 232 -20.90 -9.30 6.61
C LEU A 232 -21.44 -10.61 7.16
N LEU A 233 -21.81 -10.65 8.45
CA LEU A 233 -22.40 -11.82 9.09
C LEU A 233 -23.87 -12.06 8.68
N ALA A 234 -24.54 -11.03 8.29
CA ALA A 234 -25.92 -11.15 7.83
C ALA A 234 -25.96 -11.68 6.39
#